data_a079a2b1968da1139db7f178fbce54a7
#
_entry.id   a079a2b1968da1139db7f178fbce54a7
#
_cell.length_a   1.000
_cell.length_b   1.000
_cell.length_c   1.000
_cell.angle_alpha   90.00
_cell.angle_beta   90.00
_cell.angle_gamma   90.00
#
_symmetry.space_group_name_H-M   'P 1'
#
loop_
_entity.id
_entity.type
_entity.pdbx_description
1 polymer ?
#
loop_
_entity_poly.entity_id
_entity_poly.type
_entity_poly.pdbx_seq_one_letter_code
_entity_poly.pdbx_strand_id
1 'polypeptide(L)'
;MTRVTAVVFDCDGVLADNGSSWQNIHRKFGTDTADDGSHKKTLEMFLDGKITEEEFVEHDIRLWKRVKPDIHKDDIIRCYSGIGLIDGARDVIEELKRRGIYVAIVSSGVDLFVGAIANMLKVDDWAANGFLWDCLLYTSP
;
A
#
# COMPACT_ATOMS: atom_id res chain seq x y z
N MET A 1 -2.39 -28.65 -22.99
CA MET A 1 -3.04 -27.36 -22.61
C MET A 1 -2.66 -27.00 -21.17
N THR A 2 -2.07 -25.84 -20.97
CA THR A 2 -1.67 -25.38 -19.64
C THR A 2 -2.90 -24.93 -18.85
N ARG A 3 -3.06 -25.45 -17.64
CA ARG A 3 -4.17 -25.06 -16.76
C ARG A 3 -3.67 -24.04 -15.75
N VAL A 4 -4.43 -22.96 -15.57
CA VAL A 4 -4.14 -21.97 -14.52
C VAL A 4 -4.60 -22.54 -13.16
N THR A 5 -3.67 -22.57 -12.21
CA THR A 5 -3.93 -23.08 -10.85
C THR A 5 -3.82 -21.98 -9.80
N ALA A 6 -3.20 -20.86 -10.13
CA ALA A 6 -3.04 -19.73 -9.23
C ALA A 6 -3.09 -18.41 -10.02
N VAL A 7 -3.60 -17.38 -9.37
CA VAL A 7 -3.61 -16.00 -9.89
C VAL A 7 -3.07 -15.08 -8.81
N VAL A 8 -2.15 -14.21 -9.19
CA VAL A 8 -1.58 -13.20 -8.31
C VAL A 8 -1.99 -11.82 -8.81
N PHE A 9 -2.58 -11.04 -7.92
CA PHE A 9 -3.03 -9.68 -8.21
C PHE A 9 -2.12 -8.65 -7.57
N ASP A 10 -1.97 -7.50 -8.21
CA ASP A 10 -1.60 -6.26 -7.53
C ASP A 10 -2.83 -5.75 -6.75
N CYS A 11 -2.64 -4.75 -5.90
CA CYS A 11 -3.71 -4.21 -5.06
C CYS A 11 -4.08 -2.79 -5.43
N ASP A 12 -3.15 -1.84 -5.25
CA ASP A 12 -3.39 -0.42 -5.48
C ASP A 12 -3.76 -0.15 -6.94
N GLY A 13 -4.95 0.43 -7.15
CA GLY A 13 -5.43 0.74 -8.51
C GLY A 13 -5.88 -0.46 -9.33
N VAL A 14 -5.80 -1.67 -8.79
CA VAL A 14 -6.20 -2.92 -9.46
C VAL A 14 -7.40 -3.55 -8.78
N LEU A 15 -7.29 -3.85 -7.49
CA LEU A 15 -8.40 -4.37 -6.68
C LEU A 15 -9.07 -3.28 -5.87
N ALA A 16 -8.33 -2.24 -5.48
CA ALA A 16 -8.80 -1.10 -4.75
C ALA A 16 -8.77 0.16 -5.61
N ASP A 17 -9.78 1.00 -5.45
CA ASP A 17 -9.93 2.25 -6.21
C ASP A 17 -9.24 3.41 -5.47
N ASN A 18 -7.93 3.36 -5.37
CA ASN A 18 -7.16 4.34 -4.60
C ASN A 18 -5.96 4.97 -5.33
N GLY A 19 -5.53 4.40 -6.44
CA GLY A 19 -4.30 4.81 -7.11
C GLY A 19 -3.04 4.31 -6.39
N SER A 20 -2.71 4.87 -5.22
CA SER A 20 -1.54 4.47 -4.41
C SER A 20 -1.82 4.62 -2.92
N SER A 21 -1.57 3.55 -2.15
CA SER A 21 -1.71 3.57 -0.69
C SER A 21 -0.68 4.48 -0.02
N TRP A 22 0.49 4.67 -0.61
CA TRP A 22 1.48 5.64 -0.18
C TRP A 22 0.99 7.07 -0.39
N GLN A 23 0.44 7.36 -1.55
CA GLN A 23 -0.10 8.68 -1.89
C GLN A 23 -1.29 9.07 -1.00
N ASN A 24 -2.09 8.10 -0.59
CA ASN A 24 -3.19 8.34 0.35
C ASN A 24 -2.68 8.90 1.69
N ILE A 25 -1.55 8.39 2.18
CA ILE A 25 -0.93 8.89 3.40
C ILE A 25 -0.41 10.32 3.19
N HIS A 26 0.31 10.55 2.10
CA HIS A 26 0.83 11.89 1.79
C HIS A 26 -0.29 12.92 1.70
N ARG A 27 -1.40 12.60 1.06
CA ARG A 27 -2.56 13.50 0.97
C ARG A 27 -3.14 13.83 2.33
N LYS A 28 -3.26 12.83 3.20
CA LYS A 28 -3.81 13.02 4.54
C LYS A 28 -2.94 13.91 5.41
N PHE A 29 -1.63 13.77 5.29
CA PHE A 29 -0.66 14.57 6.04
C PHE A 29 -0.28 15.88 5.33
N GLY A 30 -0.73 16.10 4.10
CA GLY A 30 -0.40 17.29 3.31
C GLY A 30 1.03 17.34 2.80
N THR A 31 1.70 16.19 2.75
CA THR A 31 3.12 16.11 2.33
C THR A 31 3.29 15.90 0.83
N ASP A 32 2.21 15.66 0.10
CA ASP A 32 2.21 15.56 -1.36
C ASP A 32 2.36 16.91 -2.05
N THR A 33 1.91 17.98 -1.38
CA THR A 33 1.94 19.35 -1.87
C THR A 33 2.89 20.24 -1.07
N ALA A 34 3.84 19.61 -0.36
CA ALA A 34 4.82 20.37 0.41
C ALA A 34 5.59 21.33 -0.49
N ASP A 35 5.59 22.60 -0.13
CA ASP A 35 6.18 23.69 -0.91
C ASP A 35 7.67 23.50 -1.21
N ASP A 36 8.36 22.70 -0.40
CA ASP A 36 9.79 22.40 -0.59
C ASP A 36 10.08 21.36 -1.66
N GLY A 37 9.03 20.68 -2.18
CA GLY A 37 9.18 19.64 -3.19
C GLY A 37 9.94 18.39 -2.74
N SER A 38 10.12 18.19 -1.42
CA SER A 38 10.95 17.11 -0.86
C SER A 38 10.55 15.72 -1.34
N HIS A 39 9.26 15.41 -1.31
CA HIS A 39 8.77 14.10 -1.74
C HIS A 39 9.04 13.87 -3.23
N LYS A 40 8.76 14.87 -4.07
CA LYS A 40 9.00 14.78 -5.51
C LYS A 40 10.47 14.59 -5.83
N LYS A 41 11.34 15.36 -5.17
CA LYS A 41 12.80 15.23 -5.32
C LYS A 41 13.29 13.84 -4.96
N THR A 42 12.83 13.32 -3.84
CA THR A 42 13.24 12.02 -3.34
C THR A 42 12.74 10.90 -4.24
N LEU A 43 11.52 11.03 -4.76
CA LEU A 43 10.99 10.10 -5.76
C LEU A 43 11.85 10.10 -7.02
N GLU A 44 12.24 11.26 -7.53
CA GLU A 44 13.11 11.36 -8.70
C GLU A 44 14.47 10.70 -8.43
N MET A 45 15.06 10.92 -7.25
CA MET A 45 16.32 10.28 -6.86
C MET A 45 16.18 8.75 -6.79
N PHE A 46 15.07 8.25 -6.28
CA PHE A 46 14.81 6.81 -6.25
C PHE A 46 14.66 6.24 -7.66
N LEU A 47 13.87 6.88 -8.51
CA LEU A 47 13.66 6.45 -9.89
C LEU A 47 14.96 6.48 -10.72
N ASP A 48 15.86 7.42 -10.42
CA ASP A 48 17.17 7.54 -11.05
C ASP A 48 18.21 6.57 -10.45
N GLY A 49 17.82 5.77 -9.45
CA GLY A 49 18.72 4.82 -8.80
C GLY A 49 19.76 5.44 -7.87
N LYS A 50 19.58 6.70 -7.47
CA LYS A 50 20.52 7.43 -6.60
C LYS A 50 20.36 7.09 -5.12
N ILE A 51 19.17 6.62 -4.72
CA ILE A 51 18.86 6.18 -3.37
C ILE A 51 18.14 4.83 -3.42
N THR A 52 18.22 4.08 -2.33
CA THR A 52 17.52 2.80 -2.20
C THR A 52 16.03 3.02 -1.91
N GLU A 53 15.23 1.98 -2.10
CA GLU A 53 13.81 1.99 -1.70
C GLU A 53 13.67 2.26 -0.20
N GLU A 54 14.53 1.65 0.62
CA GLU A 54 14.55 1.86 2.06
C GLU A 54 14.80 3.34 2.42
N GLU A 55 15.79 3.96 1.82
CA GLU A 55 16.09 5.38 2.01
C GLU A 55 14.93 6.28 1.58
N PHE A 56 14.24 5.91 0.49
CA PHE A 56 13.06 6.62 0.01
C PHE A 56 11.91 6.54 1.01
N VAL A 57 11.61 5.34 1.51
CA VAL A 57 10.56 5.13 2.52
C VAL A 57 10.88 5.84 3.84
N GLU A 58 12.13 5.78 4.29
CA GLU A 58 12.57 6.51 5.48
C GLU A 58 12.35 8.01 5.35
N HIS A 59 12.64 8.57 4.18
CA HIS A 59 12.40 9.99 3.93
C HIS A 59 10.92 10.34 4.04
N ASP A 60 10.04 9.53 3.46
CA ASP A 60 8.60 9.75 3.55
C ASP A 60 8.09 9.69 5.00
N ILE A 61 8.55 8.70 5.76
CA ILE A 61 8.20 8.59 7.19
C ILE A 61 8.65 9.81 7.98
N ARG A 62 9.84 10.35 7.70
CA ARG A 62 10.31 11.58 8.34
C ARG A 62 9.41 12.77 8.01
N LEU A 63 8.94 12.88 6.77
CA LEU A 63 8.00 13.93 6.36
C LEU A 63 6.69 13.82 7.16
N TRP A 64 6.14 12.62 7.28
CA TRP A 64 4.91 12.40 8.04
C TRP A 64 5.10 12.73 9.53
N LYS A 65 6.23 12.33 10.10
CA LYS A 65 6.56 12.60 11.52
C LYS A 65 6.77 14.10 11.82
N ARG A 66 7.12 14.90 10.84
CA ARG A 66 7.13 16.36 11.02
C ARG A 66 5.72 16.92 11.23
N VAL A 67 4.73 16.32 10.58
CA VAL A 67 3.32 16.72 10.71
C VAL A 67 2.74 16.15 12.00
N LYS A 68 3.02 14.89 12.31
CA LYS A 68 2.52 14.19 13.50
C LYS A 68 3.64 13.32 14.09
N PRO A 69 4.39 13.83 15.08
CA PRO A 69 5.53 13.10 15.66
C PRO A 69 5.14 11.76 16.31
N ASP A 70 3.90 11.61 16.76
CA ASP A 70 3.38 10.45 17.48
C ASP A 70 2.42 9.62 16.61
N ILE A 71 2.78 9.34 15.36
CA ILE A 71 1.95 8.56 14.45
C ILE A 71 1.73 7.14 14.97
N HIS A 72 0.46 6.75 15.11
CA HIS A 72 0.04 5.39 15.44
C HIS A 72 -0.56 4.69 14.22
N LYS A 73 -0.72 3.36 14.31
CA LYS A 73 -1.37 2.56 13.26
C LYS A 73 -2.72 3.13 12.84
N ASP A 74 -3.51 3.57 13.81
CA ASP A 74 -4.85 4.13 13.55
C ASP A 74 -4.80 5.38 12.67
N ASP A 75 -3.75 6.18 12.80
CA ASP A 75 -3.57 7.36 11.97
C ASP A 75 -3.36 6.98 10.50
N ILE A 76 -2.60 5.92 10.26
CA ILE A 76 -2.39 5.38 8.90
C ILE A 76 -3.68 4.74 8.37
N ILE A 77 -4.36 3.95 9.17
CA ILE A 77 -5.61 3.29 8.78
C ILE A 77 -6.67 4.33 8.37
N ARG A 78 -6.76 5.45 9.08
CA ARG A 78 -7.69 6.54 8.76
C ARG A 78 -7.41 7.19 7.40
N CYS A 79 -6.18 7.10 6.90
CA CYS A 79 -5.83 7.62 5.58
C CYS A 79 -6.59 6.90 4.45
N TYR A 80 -7.11 5.71 4.72
CA TYR A 80 -7.80 4.87 3.75
C TYR A 80 -9.33 4.90 3.86
N SER A 81 -9.86 5.76 4.71
CA SER A 81 -11.31 5.90 4.88
C SER A 81 -11.99 6.27 3.56
N GLY A 82 -13.07 5.54 3.24
CA GLY A 82 -13.85 5.80 2.04
C GLY A 82 -13.31 5.18 0.76
N ILE A 83 -12.17 4.50 0.80
CA ILE A 83 -11.64 3.80 -0.36
C ILE A 83 -12.37 2.47 -0.52
N GLY A 84 -12.94 2.25 -1.70
CA GLY A 84 -13.66 1.04 -2.05
C GLY A 84 -12.88 0.11 -2.97
N LEU A 85 -13.50 -1.01 -3.28
CA LEU A 85 -13.01 -1.97 -4.26
C LEU A 85 -13.32 -1.46 -5.67
N ILE A 86 -12.47 -1.82 -6.63
CA ILE A 86 -12.75 -1.67 -8.06
C ILE A 86 -13.99 -2.51 -8.40
N ASP A 87 -14.88 -1.99 -9.23
CA ASP A 87 -16.08 -2.69 -9.69
C ASP A 87 -15.69 -4.06 -10.29
N GLY A 88 -16.35 -5.10 -9.81
CA GLY A 88 -16.11 -6.47 -10.25
C GLY A 88 -14.98 -7.20 -9.54
N ALA A 89 -14.17 -6.53 -8.72
CA ALA A 89 -13.04 -7.17 -8.03
C ALA A 89 -13.50 -8.33 -7.15
N ARG A 90 -14.54 -8.12 -6.34
CA ARG A 90 -15.10 -9.16 -5.47
C ARG A 90 -15.61 -10.35 -6.29
N ASP A 91 -16.38 -10.08 -7.34
CA ASP A 91 -16.98 -11.11 -8.18
C ASP A 91 -15.92 -11.97 -8.87
N VAL A 92 -14.87 -11.35 -9.39
CA VAL A 92 -13.76 -12.07 -10.04
C VAL A 92 -13.06 -12.99 -9.05
N ILE A 93 -12.74 -12.51 -7.86
CA ILE A 93 -12.03 -13.31 -6.85
C ILE A 93 -12.91 -14.45 -6.35
N GLU A 94 -14.18 -14.20 -6.09
CA GLU A 94 -15.13 -15.25 -5.69
C GLU A 94 -15.24 -16.34 -6.75
N GLU A 95 -15.30 -15.96 -8.03
CA GLU A 95 -15.36 -16.92 -9.13
C GLU A 95 -14.08 -17.74 -9.27
N LEU A 96 -12.91 -17.12 -9.13
CA LEU A 96 -11.64 -17.83 -9.15
C LEU A 96 -11.56 -18.86 -8.01
N LYS A 97 -11.95 -18.48 -6.82
CA LYS A 97 -11.96 -19.37 -5.66
C LYS A 97 -12.98 -20.51 -5.84
N ARG A 98 -14.14 -20.21 -6.39
CA ARG A 98 -15.16 -21.23 -6.70
C ARG A 98 -14.62 -22.29 -7.67
N ARG A 99 -13.73 -21.91 -8.57
CA ARG A 99 -13.05 -22.81 -9.49
C ARG A 99 -11.87 -23.56 -8.88
N GLY A 100 -11.59 -23.36 -7.60
CA GLY A 100 -10.45 -23.97 -6.91
C GLY A 100 -9.10 -23.37 -7.27
N ILE A 101 -9.09 -22.14 -7.81
CA ILE A 101 -7.85 -21.45 -8.16
C ILE A 101 -7.34 -20.71 -6.92
N TYR A 102 -6.05 -20.90 -6.61
CA TYR A 102 -5.37 -20.18 -5.54
C TYR A 102 -5.23 -18.70 -5.91
N VAL A 103 -5.63 -17.82 -5.00
CA VAL A 103 -5.60 -16.36 -5.23
C VAL A 103 -4.71 -15.70 -4.19
N ALA A 104 -3.72 -14.94 -4.66
CA ALA A 104 -2.83 -14.17 -3.80
C ALA A 104 -2.75 -12.72 -4.26
N ILE A 105 -2.34 -11.84 -3.35
CA ILE A 105 -2.02 -10.45 -3.63
C ILE A 105 -0.55 -10.23 -3.32
N VAL A 106 0.20 -9.66 -4.27
CA VAL A 106 1.57 -9.18 -4.06
C VAL A 106 1.59 -7.72 -4.48
N SER A 107 1.92 -6.85 -3.56
CA SER A 107 1.83 -5.41 -3.78
C SER A 107 3.02 -4.67 -3.18
N SER A 108 3.45 -3.61 -3.85
CA SER A 108 4.39 -2.64 -3.28
C SER A 108 3.70 -1.62 -2.36
N GLY A 109 2.39 -1.72 -2.19
CA GLY A 109 1.60 -0.86 -1.32
C GLY A 109 1.83 -1.10 0.16
N VAL A 110 1.15 -0.31 0.97
CA VAL A 110 1.26 -0.35 2.44
C VAL A 110 0.50 -1.55 3.00
N ASP A 111 1.15 -2.31 3.88
CA ASP A 111 0.62 -3.55 4.46
C ASP A 111 -0.73 -3.38 5.17
N LEU A 112 -0.90 -2.29 5.91
CA LEU A 112 -2.16 -2.02 6.62
C LEU A 112 -3.35 -1.88 5.65
N PHE A 113 -3.11 -1.33 4.48
CA PHE A 113 -4.13 -1.21 3.44
C PHE A 113 -4.32 -2.52 2.67
N VAL A 114 -3.23 -3.08 2.17
CA VAL A 114 -3.25 -4.32 1.36
C VAL A 114 -3.84 -5.48 2.16
N GLY A 115 -3.46 -5.61 3.44
CA GLY A 115 -4.00 -6.64 4.32
C GLY A 115 -5.50 -6.50 4.56
N ALA A 116 -6.00 -5.27 4.70
CA ALA A 116 -7.44 -5.01 4.83
C ALA A 116 -8.20 -5.44 3.56
N ILE A 117 -7.70 -5.10 2.39
CA ILE A 117 -8.29 -5.52 1.11
C ILE A 117 -8.26 -7.05 0.96
N ALA A 118 -7.13 -7.67 1.31
CA ALA A 118 -6.98 -9.13 1.29
C ALA A 118 -8.02 -9.82 2.17
N ASN A 119 -8.24 -9.31 3.37
CA ASN A 119 -9.26 -9.83 4.29
C ASN A 119 -10.69 -9.64 3.76
N MET A 120 -10.98 -8.49 3.18
CA MET A 120 -12.30 -8.23 2.58
C MET A 120 -12.60 -9.19 1.44
N LEU A 121 -11.62 -9.50 0.61
CA LEU A 121 -11.76 -10.36 -0.56
C LEU A 121 -11.53 -11.83 -0.24
N LYS A 122 -11.05 -12.15 0.97
CA LYS A 122 -10.77 -13.53 1.42
C LYS A 122 -9.82 -14.28 0.48
N VAL A 123 -8.77 -13.60 0.06
CA VAL A 123 -7.70 -14.23 -0.74
C VAL A 123 -6.95 -15.26 0.11
N ASP A 124 -6.23 -16.17 -0.55
CA ASP A 124 -5.52 -17.26 0.14
C ASP A 124 -4.24 -16.78 0.83
N ASP A 125 -3.56 -15.79 0.22
CA ASP A 125 -2.34 -15.22 0.80
C ASP A 125 -2.08 -13.81 0.25
N TRP A 126 -1.22 -13.07 0.92
CA TRP A 126 -0.84 -11.72 0.48
C TRP A 126 0.52 -11.31 1.02
N ALA A 127 1.19 -10.42 0.30
CA ALA A 127 2.44 -9.79 0.70
C ALA A 127 2.45 -8.31 0.28
N ALA A 128 3.00 -7.46 1.13
CA ALA A 128 3.10 -6.03 0.89
C ALA A 128 4.27 -5.43 1.68
N ASN A 129 4.57 -4.16 1.45
CA ASN A 129 5.56 -3.44 2.23
C ASN A 129 5.00 -3.12 3.62
N GLY A 130 5.71 -3.53 4.66
CA GLY A 130 5.30 -3.33 6.04
C GLY A 130 6.02 -2.19 6.73
N PHE A 131 5.41 -1.68 7.80
CA PHE A 131 6.05 -0.79 8.74
C PHE A 131 6.35 -1.52 10.04
N LEU A 132 7.41 -1.11 10.71
CA LEU A 132 7.67 -1.51 12.08
C LEU A 132 7.00 -0.53 13.05
N TRP A 133 6.47 -1.07 14.13
CA TRP A 133 5.78 -0.32 15.15
C TRP A 133 6.37 -0.64 16.52
N ASP A 134 6.85 0.40 17.19
CA ASP A 134 7.25 0.36 18.59
C ASP A 134 6.48 1.47 19.31
N CYS A 135 5.16 1.25 19.48
CA CYS A 135 4.17 2.26 19.84
C CYS A 135 4.03 3.32 18.74
N LEU A 136 5.12 3.75 18.13
CA LEU A 136 5.19 4.76 17.08
C LEU A 136 5.73 4.15 15.78
N LEU A 137 5.45 4.82 14.67
CA LEU A 137 5.90 4.40 13.36
C LEU A 137 7.41 4.58 13.18
N TYR A 138 8.07 3.54 12.65
CA TYR A 138 9.37 3.68 12.00
C TYR A 138 9.53 2.64 10.89
N THR A 139 10.62 2.72 10.10
CA THR A 139 10.81 1.93 8.90
C THR A 139 10.78 0.43 9.16
N SER A 140 10.23 -0.31 8.20
CA SER A 140 10.45 -1.74 8.08
C SER A 140 11.84 -2.00 7.50
N PRO A 141 12.56 -2.96 8.02
CA PRO A 141 13.80 -3.40 7.36
C PRO A 141 13.53 -4.04 6.01
#